data_dcc97598b55cc255644f13efcbb54432
#
_entry.id   dcc97598b55cc255644f13efcbb54432
#
_cell.length_a   1.000
_cell.length_b   1.000
_cell.length_c   1.000
_cell.angle_alpha   90.00
_cell.angle_beta   90.00
_cell.angle_gamma   90.00
#
_symmetry.space_group_name_H-M   'P 1'
#
loop_
_entity.id
_entity.type
_entity.pdbx_description
1 polymer ?
#
loop_
_entity_poly.entity_id
_entity_poly.type
_entity_poly.pdbx_seq_one_letter_code
_entity_poly.pdbx_strand_id
1 'polypeptide(L)'
;MRSRATQLRENRTITVDFQNEATYFQLLGDGKAFLECVFAFLLSVGFQLTHKTTCHGGGCLTRHAHYVRIRLSGVTIWCIQCTTCKAVFTVLPHFVLRYRQMRPDVAREALFAPHGGLSLERCAVLYHISPMALYRLICAFGHQSLVPMLTRCGLPLPVYFLADEKHSRALTAKVYLPTIVCGRVLWHLGYTEAASTAAFTQSYRAFQQAALQQDPAYRVRGMLTDGFDSTTSSLRTLFPGARLGNCLRHAINKLPAKLVAIASPVRKALRSQFHTLLSRARQRQGLRVFALGQRLRHFVDRVTATAGPANGERVQRWFQEKQAGW
;
A
#
# COMPACT_ATOMS: atom_id res chain seq x y z
N MET A 1 -4.77 21.41 -1.54
CA MET A 1 -5.24 21.75 -2.91
C MET A 1 -4.03 21.95 -3.80
N ARG A 2 -3.87 21.18 -4.90
CA ARG A 2 -2.82 21.42 -5.89
C ARG A 2 -3.16 22.69 -6.69
N SER A 3 -2.18 23.52 -6.99
CA SER A 3 -2.42 24.75 -7.76
C SER A 3 -2.90 24.41 -9.17
N ARG A 4 -3.74 25.28 -9.77
CA ARG A 4 -4.23 25.14 -11.16
C ARG A 4 -3.09 24.97 -12.18
N ALA A 5 -1.92 25.58 -11.91
CA ALA A 5 -0.72 25.44 -12.73
C ALA A 5 -0.11 24.01 -12.65
N THR A 6 -0.20 23.35 -11.49
CA THR A 6 0.28 21.97 -11.30
C THR A 6 -0.62 20.98 -12.04
N GLN A 7 -1.96 21.15 -11.99
CA GLN A 7 -2.91 20.34 -12.75
C GLN A 7 -2.72 20.47 -14.28
N LEU A 8 -2.51 21.69 -14.79
CA LEU A 8 -2.25 21.94 -16.21
C LEU A 8 -0.95 21.28 -16.70
N ARG A 9 0.10 21.20 -15.85
CA ARG A 9 1.35 20.50 -16.17
C ARG A 9 1.16 18.98 -16.16
N GLU A 10 0.38 18.45 -15.25
CA GLU A 10 0.11 17.01 -15.16
C GLU A 10 -0.56 16.46 -16.43
N ASN A 11 -1.45 17.21 -17.04
CA ASN A 11 -2.16 16.80 -18.28
C ASN A 11 -1.34 16.96 -19.56
N ARG A 12 -0.10 17.46 -19.49
CA ARG A 12 0.80 17.61 -20.64
C ARG A 12 1.89 16.53 -20.73
N THR A 13 1.84 15.54 -19.87
CA THR A 13 2.72 14.37 -19.95
C THR A 13 1.86 13.12 -20.14
N ILE A 14 2.08 12.43 -21.22
CA ILE A 14 1.36 11.23 -21.63
C ILE A 14 2.28 10.05 -21.39
N THR A 15 1.83 9.03 -20.67
CA THR A 15 2.56 7.76 -20.59
C THR A 15 1.91 6.79 -21.58
N VAL A 16 2.69 6.39 -22.59
CA VAL A 16 2.25 5.52 -23.69
C VAL A 16 2.81 4.12 -23.50
N ASP A 17 1.98 3.11 -23.69
CA ASP A 17 2.43 1.72 -23.75
C ASP A 17 2.90 1.37 -25.15
N PHE A 18 4.21 1.24 -25.32
CA PHE A 18 4.86 0.82 -26.56
C PHE A 18 5.10 -0.69 -26.61
N GLN A 19 4.33 -1.49 -25.86
CA GLN A 19 4.47 -2.94 -25.71
C GLN A 19 5.79 -3.35 -25.01
N ASN A 20 6.92 -2.93 -25.52
CA ASN A 20 8.24 -3.17 -24.92
C ASN A 20 9.24 -2.07 -25.29
N GLU A 21 10.41 -2.15 -24.66
CA GLU A 21 11.47 -1.17 -24.80
C GLU A 21 12.10 -1.18 -26.21
N ALA A 22 12.24 -2.35 -26.82
CA ALA A 22 12.80 -2.49 -28.17
C ALA A 22 11.91 -1.82 -29.23
N THR A 23 10.61 -2.04 -29.15
CA THR A 23 9.62 -1.37 -30.04
C THR A 23 9.70 0.15 -29.91
N TYR A 24 9.83 0.68 -28.70
CA TYR A 24 10.02 2.12 -28.49
C TYR A 24 11.27 2.65 -29.20
N PHE A 25 12.41 1.99 -29.04
CA PHE A 25 13.66 2.42 -29.70
C PHE A 25 13.59 2.34 -31.21
N GLN A 26 12.92 1.34 -31.79
CA GLN A 26 12.70 1.27 -33.22
C GLN A 26 11.86 2.46 -33.73
N LEU A 27 10.77 2.80 -33.03
CA LEU A 27 9.90 3.92 -33.37
C LEU A 27 10.59 5.29 -33.26
N LEU A 28 11.66 5.42 -32.45
CA LEU A 28 12.42 6.67 -32.39
C LEU A 28 13.05 7.06 -33.73
N GLY A 29 13.39 6.09 -34.60
CA GLY A 29 13.93 6.31 -35.92
C GLY A 29 12.88 6.76 -36.96
N ASP A 30 11.61 6.41 -36.76
CA ASP A 30 10.50 6.73 -37.65
C ASP A 30 9.49 7.67 -36.99
N GLY A 31 9.58 8.96 -37.29
CA GLY A 31 8.72 9.98 -36.70
C GLY A 31 7.25 9.84 -37.01
N LYS A 32 6.91 9.26 -38.19
CA LYS A 32 5.52 9.05 -38.61
C LYS A 32 4.94 7.88 -37.84
N ALA A 33 5.61 6.73 -37.84
CA ALA A 33 5.17 5.55 -37.09
C ALA A 33 5.08 5.82 -35.58
N PHE A 34 6.01 6.62 -35.02
CA PHE A 34 5.94 7.06 -33.63
C PHE A 34 4.65 7.83 -33.32
N LEU A 35 4.29 8.80 -34.16
CA LEU A 35 3.07 9.59 -33.97
C LEU A 35 1.80 8.73 -34.14
N GLU A 36 1.78 7.84 -35.13
CA GLU A 36 0.66 6.91 -35.34
C GLU A 36 0.45 6.01 -34.10
N CYS A 37 1.52 5.47 -33.53
CA CYS A 37 1.46 4.68 -32.30
C CYS A 37 0.91 5.50 -31.12
N VAL A 38 1.38 6.74 -30.93
CA VAL A 38 0.87 7.63 -29.87
C VAL A 38 -0.62 7.93 -30.08
N PHE A 39 -1.06 8.22 -31.29
CA PHE A 39 -2.47 8.48 -31.61
C PHE A 39 -3.35 7.26 -31.36
N ALA A 40 -2.94 6.09 -31.83
CA ALA A 40 -3.66 4.85 -31.60
C ALA A 40 -3.85 4.58 -30.10
N PHE A 41 -2.80 4.80 -29.30
CA PHE A 41 -2.88 4.68 -27.85
C PHE A 41 -3.85 5.70 -27.23
N LEU A 42 -3.77 6.99 -27.61
CA LEU A 42 -4.66 8.03 -27.09
C LEU A 42 -6.13 7.71 -27.37
N LEU A 43 -6.43 7.20 -28.58
CA LEU A 43 -7.78 6.78 -28.97
C LEU A 43 -8.24 5.56 -28.14
N SER A 44 -7.37 4.56 -27.95
CA SER A 44 -7.73 3.33 -27.24
C SER A 44 -8.06 3.56 -25.77
N VAL A 45 -7.43 4.57 -25.11
CA VAL A 45 -7.67 4.90 -23.72
C VAL A 45 -8.66 6.07 -23.53
N GLY A 46 -9.19 6.62 -24.61
CA GLY A 46 -10.10 7.78 -24.57
C GLY A 46 -9.44 9.04 -23.98
N PHE A 47 -8.12 9.18 -24.08
CA PHE A 47 -7.39 10.28 -23.47
C PHE A 47 -7.51 11.56 -24.29
N GLN A 48 -8.03 12.63 -23.67
CA GLN A 48 -8.12 13.94 -24.31
C GLN A 48 -6.91 14.81 -23.94
N LEU A 49 -6.20 15.30 -24.95
CA LEU A 49 -5.08 16.22 -24.77
C LEU A 49 -5.58 17.60 -24.33
N THR A 50 -4.99 18.14 -23.28
CA THR A 50 -5.31 19.48 -22.79
C THR A 50 -4.59 20.54 -23.61
N HIS A 51 -5.25 21.02 -24.67
CA HIS A 51 -4.81 22.12 -25.49
C HIS A 51 -4.93 23.48 -24.77
N LYS A 52 -4.32 24.53 -25.33
CA LYS A 52 -4.60 25.89 -24.87
C LYS A 52 -6.05 26.27 -25.21
N THR A 53 -6.63 27.19 -24.44
CA THR A 53 -8.04 27.63 -24.57
C THR A 53 -8.43 28.13 -25.98
N THR A 54 -7.45 28.55 -26.78
CA THR A 54 -7.61 29.00 -28.17
C THR A 54 -7.64 27.87 -29.20
N CYS A 55 -7.51 26.63 -28.78
CA CYS A 55 -7.49 25.46 -29.68
C CYS A 55 -8.71 24.58 -29.45
N HIS A 56 -9.53 24.45 -30.46
CA HIS A 56 -10.75 23.59 -30.44
C HIS A 56 -10.43 22.11 -30.76
N GLY A 57 -9.20 21.65 -30.55
CA GLY A 57 -8.80 20.24 -30.64
C GLY A 57 -8.51 19.71 -32.06
N GLY A 58 -8.66 20.54 -33.10
CA GLY A 58 -8.46 20.13 -34.49
C GLY A 58 -7.02 20.30 -35.05
N GLY A 59 -6.03 20.59 -34.20
CA GLY A 59 -4.66 20.76 -34.63
C GLY A 59 -3.91 19.44 -34.80
N CYS A 60 -3.16 19.30 -35.92
CA CYS A 60 -2.24 18.19 -36.08
C CYS A 60 -1.13 18.24 -35.02
N LEU A 61 -0.72 17.09 -34.53
CA LEU A 61 0.44 16.95 -33.65
C LEU A 61 1.68 16.64 -34.49
N THR A 62 2.78 17.28 -34.18
CA THR A 62 4.08 17.04 -34.84
C THR A 62 5.14 16.75 -33.78
N ARG A 63 6.19 16.02 -34.16
CA ARG A 63 7.40 15.91 -33.31
C ARG A 63 8.01 17.30 -33.15
N HIS A 64 8.34 17.65 -31.92
CA HIS A 64 8.81 19.01 -31.62
C HIS A 64 10.25 19.01 -31.12
N ALA A 65 10.51 18.34 -30.00
CA ALA A 65 11.80 18.31 -29.33
C ALA A 65 12.03 16.98 -28.64
N HIS A 66 13.24 16.72 -28.22
CA HIS A 66 13.55 15.56 -27.36
C HIS A 66 14.56 15.96 -26.30
N TYR A 67 14.62 15.15 -25.23
CA TYR A 67 15.67 15.22 -24.24
C TYR A 67 16.06 13.80 -23.80
N VAL A 68 17.30 13.67 -23.32
CA VAL A 68 17.84 12.36 -22.92
C VAL A 68 17.85 12.24 -21.41
N ARG A 69 17.35 11.13 -20.88
CA ARG A 69 17.48 10.77 -19.47
C ARG A 69 18.73 9.93 -19.26
N ILE A 70 19.86 10.59 -18.99
CA ILE A 70 21.18 9.96 -18.89
C ILE A 70 21.21 8.82 -17.86
N ARG A 71 20.60 9.03 -16.67
CA ARG A 71 20.55 8.02 -15.60
C ARG A 71 19.65 6.81 -15.89
N LEU A 72 18.94 6.82 -17.02
CA LEU A 72 18.14 5.71 -17.52
C LEU A 72 18.78 5.11 -18.79
N SER A 73 20.09 4.94 -18.77
CA SER A 73 20.84 4.40 -19.93
C SER A 73 20.66 5.21 -21.22
N GLY A 74 20.46 6.52 -21.08
CA GLY A 74 20.36 7.42 -22.24
C GLY A 74 19.00 7.36 -22.96
N VAL A 75 17.90 6.99 -22.29
CA VAL A 75 16.58 6.95 -22.93
C VAL A 75 16.18 8.33 -23.44
N THR A 76 15.96 8.43 -24.74
CA THR A 76 15.48 9.64 -25.42
C THR A 76 13.97 9.78 -25.24
N ILE A 77 13.52 10.90 -24.74
CA ILE A 77 12.10 11.22 -24.52
C ILE A 77 11.67 12.26 -25.54
N TRP A 78 10.68 11.94 -26.35
CA TRP A 78 10.15 12.87 -27.33
C TRP A 78 9.02 13.74 -26.77
N CYS A 79 8.98 14.98 -27.25
CA CYS A 79 7.87 15.89 -27.09
C CYS A 79 7.16 16.08 -28.42
N ILE A 80 5.84 16.12 -28.36
CA ILE A 80 4.97 16.43 -29.50
C ILE A 80 4.32 17.78 -29.30
N GLN A 81 4.05 18.51 -30.38
CA GLN A 81 3.46 19.85 -30.33
C GLN A 81 2.22 19.95 -31.22
N CYS A 82 1.19 20.59 -30.70
CA CYS A 82 0.05 20.98 -31.51
C CYS A 82 0.43 22.12 -32.47
N THR A 83 0.21 21.94 -33.75
CA THR A 83 0.53 22.94 -34.78
C THR A 83 -0.27 24.23 -34.64
N THR A 84 -1.50 24.16 -34.11
CA THR A 84 -2.40 25.30 -33.92
C THR A 84 -2.08 26.10 -32.65
N CYS A 85 -2.19 25.49 -31.50
CA CYS A 85 -2.05 26.22 -30.22
C CYS A 85 -0.63 26.21 -29.65
N LYS A 86 0.32 25.54 -30.31
CA LYS A 86 1.72 25.39 -29.87
C LYS A 86 1.86 24.77 -28.47
N ALA A 87 0.83 24.06 -27.98
CA ALA A 87 0.94 23.29 -26.75
C ALA A 87 1.89 22.12 -26.96
N VAL A 88 2.81 21.92 -26.03
CA VAL A 88 3.80 20.84 -26.06
C VAL A 88 3.40 19.77 -25.04
N PHE A 89 3.47 18.51 -25.46
CA PHE A 89 3.16 17.33 -24.68
C PHE A 89 4.40 16.42 -24.66
N THR A 90 4.78 15.96 -23.47
CA THR A 90 5.87 15.00 -23.30
C THR A 90 5.31 13.58 -23.43
N VAL A 91 5.90 12.77 -24.30
CA VAL A 91 5.52 11.37 -24.46
C VAL A 91 6.51 10.48 -23.70
N LEU A 92 6.06 9.91 -22.60
CA LEU A 92 6.85 8.99 -21.78
C LEU A 92 6.50 7.55 -22.15
N PRO A 93 7.47 6.69 -22.48
CA PRO A 93 7.21 5.25 -22.53
C PRO A 93 6.90 4.70 -21.15
N HIS A 94 6.08 3.63 -21.08
CA HIS A 94 5.60 3.02 -19.84
C HIS A 94 6.72 2.57 -18.88
N PHE A 95 7.90 2.23 -19.41
CA PHE A 95 9.08 1.86 -18.63
C PHE A 95 9.88 3.07 -18.08
N VAL A 96 9.33 4.27 -18.14
CA VAL A 96 9.93 5.51 -17.61
C VAL A 96 8.98 6.18 -16.64
N LEU A 97 9.41 6.38 -15.39
CA LEU A 97 8.62 7.09 -14.39
C LEU A 97 8.60 8.60 -14.64
N ARG A 98 7.41 9.19 -14.51
CA ARG A 98 7.20 10.63 -14.60
C ARG A 98 8.03 11.35 -13.55
N TYR A 99 8.81 12.35 -13.96
CA TYR A 99 9.67 13.17 -13.08
C TYR A 99 10.72 12.40 -12.27
N ARG A 100 11.05 11.15 -12.66
CA ARG A 100 12.05 10.32 -11.97
C ARG A 100 13.15 9.87 -12.92
N GLN A 101 14.36 9.76 -12.37
CA GLN A 101 15.54 9.22 -13.06
C GLN A 101 15.75 7.73 -12.70
N MET A 102 14.64 6.99 -12.62
CA MET A 102 14.62 5.60 -12.16
C MET A 102 13.62 4.81 -12.99
N ARG A 103 13.93 3.55 -13.25
CA ARG A 103 13.03 2.60 -13.93
C ARG A 103 11.90 2.16 -12.98
N PRO A 104 10.70 1.86 -13.51
CA PRO A 104 9.57 1.41 -12.68
C PRO A 104 9.83 0.11 -11.92
N ASP A 105 10.57 -0.84 -12.51
CA ASP A 105 10.97 -2.10 -11.87
C ASP A 105 11.84 -1.85 -10.64
N VAL A 106 12.90 -1.04 -10.78
CA VAL A 106 13.78 -0.63 -9.67
C VAL A 106 13.00 0.15 -8.61
N ALA A 107 12.11 1.06 -9.03
CA ALA A 107 11.27 1.81 -8.11
C ALA A 107 10.34 0.90 -7.30
N ARG A 108 9.74 -0.10 -7.96
CA ARG A 108 8.88 -1.10 -7.31
C ARG A 108 9.65 -1.89 -6.26
N GLU A 109 10.82 -2.42 -6.62
CA GLU A 109 11.65 -3.18 -5.68
C GLU A 109 12.13 -2.34 -4.51
N ALA A 110 12.58 -1.10 -4.77
CA ALA A 110 12.98 -0.15 -3.74
C ALA A 110 11.85 0.22 -2.78
N LEU A 111 10.60 0.24 -3.26
CA LEU A 111 9.41 0.46 -2.41
C LEU A 111 9.07 -0.77 -1.55
N PHE A 112 9.32 -1.98 -2.05
CA PHE A 112 9.02 -3.23 -1.33
C PHE A 112 10.10 -3.64 -0.34
N ALA A 113 11.38 -3.30 -0.58
CA ALA A 113 12.50 -3.70 0.26
C ALA A 113 12.37 -3.30 1.74
N PRO A 114 11.84 -2.11 2.12
CA PRO A 114 11.57 -1.76 3.51
C PRO A 114 10.56 -2.70 4.20
N HIS A 115 9.61 -3.28 3.43
CA HIS A 115 8.66 -4.28 3.95
C HIS A 115 9.34 -5.60 4.28
N GLY A 116 10.43 -5.94 3.59
CA GLY A 116 11.29 -7.07 3.90
C GLY A 116 12.16 -6.90 5.14
N GLY A 117 12.10 -5.71 5.79
CA GLY A 117 12.85 -5.39 7.01
C GLY A 117 14.13 -4.58 6.79
N LEU A 118 14.43 -4.20 5.54
CA LEU A 118 15.57 -3.33 5.26
C LEU A 118 15.28 -1.89 5.71
N SER A 119 16.29 -1.21 6.29
CA SER A 119 16.19 0.22 6.58
C SER A 119 16.20 1.03 5.28
N LEU A 120 15.66 2.25 5.32
CA LEU A 120 15.65 3.12 4.13
C LEU A 120 17.07 3.43 3.63
N GLU A 121 18.03 3.56 4.52
CA GLU A 121 19.44 3.81 4.20
C GLU A 121 20.02 2.61 3.45
N ARG A 122 19.78 1.37 3.92
CA ARG A 122 20.24 0.15 3.24
C ARG A 122 19.57 -0.03 1.87
N CYS A 123 18.27 0.25 1.78
CA CYS A 123 17.57 0.25 0.49
C CYS A 123 18.17 1.28 -0.47
N ALA A 124 18.47 2.49 0.01
CA ALA A 124 19.07 3.55 -0.81
C ALA A 124 20.43 3.13 -1.38
N VAL A 125 21.26 2.49 -0.57
CA VAL A 125 22.55 1.92 -1.04
C VAL A 125 22.32 0.80 -2.07
N LEU A 126 21.43 -0.15 -1.77
CA LEU A 126 21.16 -1.31 -2.62
C LEU A 126 20.67 -0.90 -4.03
N TYR A 127 19.82 0.11 -4.11
CA TYR A 127 19.24 0.58 -5.36
C TYR A 127 19.95 1.80 -5.95
N HIS A 128 21.13 2.17 -5.44
CA HIS A 128 21.96 3.30 -5.91
C HIS A 128 21.19 4.62 -5.99
N ILE A 129 20.35 4.89 -5.01
CA ILE A 129 19.56 6.13 -4.88
C ILE A 129 19.90 6.83 -3.57
N SER A 130 19.69 8.15 -3.49
CA SER A 130 19.82 8.80 -2.20
C SER A 130 18.65 8.44 -1.26
N PRO A 131 18.86 8.38 0.06
CA PRO A 131 17.77 8.17 1.02
C PRO A 131 16.61 9.15 0.84
N MET A 132 16.91 10.42 0.52
CA MET A 132 15.91 11.43 0.24
C MET A 132 15.13 11.15 -1.06
N ALA A 133 15.77 10.59 -2.11
CA ALA A 133 15.08 10.20 -3.34
C ALA A 133 14.14 9.02 -3.08
N LEU A 134 14.56 8.02 -2.28
CA LEU A 134 13.72 6.92 -1.84
C LEU A 134 12.54 7.42 -0.98
N TYR A 135 12.79 8.30 -0.04
CA TYR A 135 11.75 8.94 0.77
C TYR A 135 10.69 9.64 -0.11
N ARG A 136 11.13 10.47 -1.08
CA ARG A 136 10.23 11.13 -2.04
C ARG A 136 9.48 10.13 -2.93
N LEU A 137 10.08 8.99 -3.24
CA LEU A 137 9.44 7.92 -3.98
C LEU A 137 8.31 7.30 -3.14
N ILE A 138 8.57 6.98 -1.87
CA ILE A 138 7.59 6.48 -0.90
C ILE A 138 6.44 7.48 -0.74
N CYS A 139 6.73 8.76 -0.53
CA CYS A 139 5.71 9.81 -0.42
C CYS A 139 4.86 9.96 -1.70
N ALA A 140 5.47 9.81 -2.87
CA ALA A 140 4.77 9.95 -4.15
C ALA A 140 3.88 8.74 -4.48
N PHE A 141 4.31 7.53 -4.12
CA PHE A 141 3.62 6.27 -4.44
C PHE A 141 3.00 5.58 -3.23
N GLY A 142 3.39 5.96 -2.01
CA GLY A 142 2.98 5.33 -0.77
C GLY A 142 1.50 5.50 -0.39
N HIS A 143 0.75 6.32 -1.14
CA HIS A 143 -0.70 6.47 -0.97
C HIS A 143 -1.50 5.80 -2.10
N GLN A 144 -0.85 4.97 -2.92
CA GLN A 144 -1.51 4.30 -4.04
C GLN A 144 -1.97 2.91 -3.62
N SER A 145 -3.26 2.64 -3.84
CA SER A 145 -3.80 1.30 -3.72
C SER A 145 -3.29 0.42 -4.87
N LEU A 146 -2.97 -0.83 -4.56
CA LEU A 146 -2.59 -1.84 -5.56
C LEU A 146 -3.82 -2.48 -6.23
N VAL A 147 -5.02 -2.13 -5.81
CA VAL A 147 -6.30 -2.68 -6.30
C VAL A 147 -6.39 -2.67 -7.84
N PRO A 148 -6.16 -1.54 -8.55
CA PRO A 148 -6.32 -1.54 -10.01
C PRO A 148 -5.32 -2.46 -10.73
N MET A 149 -4.13 -2.64 -10.18
CA MET A 149 -3.14 -3.55 -10.73
C MET A 149 -3.54 -5.01 -10.50
N LEU A 150 -3.94 -5.35 -9.28
CA LEU A 150 -4.24 -6.72 -8.89
C LEU A 150 -5.52 -7.24 -9.54
N THR A 151 -6.56 -6.40 -9.68
CA THR A 151 -7.79 -6.78 -10.38
C THR A 151 -7.56 -6.97 -11.89
N ARG A 152 -6.70 -6.18 -12.52
CA ARG A 152 -6.26 -6.43 -13.90
C ARG A 152 -5.52 -7.77 -14.07
N CYS A 153 -4.84 -8.24 -13.02
CA CYS A 153 -4.24 -9.58 -12.98
C CYS A 153 -5.26 -10.70 -12.65
N GLY A 154 -6.56 -10.41 -12.66
CA GLY A 154 -7.62 -11.39 -12.41
C GLY A 154 -7.85 -11.75 -10.94
N LEU A 155 -7.26 -11.02 -9.99
CA LEU A 155 -7.47 -11.28 -8.57
C LEU A 155 -8.80 -10.67 -8.09
N PRO A 156 -9.68 -11.45 -7.42
CA PRO A 156 -10.93 -10.93 -6.88
C PRO A 156 -10.66 -10.00 -5.69
N LEU A 157 -11.48 -8.95 -5.55
CA LEU A 157 -11.40 -8.03 -4.42
C LEU A 157 -11.56 -8.78 -3.08
N PRO A 158 -10.73 -8.47 -2.07
CA PRO A 158 -10.73 -9.20 -0.81
C PRO A 158 -11.92 -8.77 0.06
N VAL A 159 -12.86 -9.68 0.30
CA VAL A 159 -13.98 -9.44 1.24
C VAL A 159 -13.57 -9.65 2.70
N TYR A 160 -12.44 -10.30 2.94
CA TYR A 160 -11.78 -10.46 4.24
C TYR A 160 -10.31 -10.07 4.09
N PHE A 161 -9.78 -9.27 5.01
CA PHE A 161 -8.38 -8.89 4.99
C PHE A 161 -7.80 -8.65 6.38
N LEU A 162 -6.48 -8.63 6.46
CA LEU A 162 -5.72 -8.18 7.60
C LEU A 162 -5.21 -6.77 7.31
N ALA A 163 -5.42 -5.85 8.25
CA ALA A 163 -4.80 -4.54 8.24
C ALA A 163 -3.81 -4.43 9.39
N ASP A 164 -2.65 -3.90 9.07
CA ASP A 164 -1.53 -3.76 10.00
C ASP A 164 -0.77 -2.48 9.65
N GLU A 165 0.00 -1.97 10.58
CA GLU A 165 0.91 -0.88 10.34
C GLU A 165 2.33 -1.27 10.73
N LYS A 166 3.25 -1.14 9.80
CA LYS A 166 4.66 -1.30 10.10
C LYS A 166 5.24 0.02 10.58
N HIS A 167 5.78 0.01 11.78
CA HIS A 167 6.55 1.13 12.30
C HIS A 167 7.95 1.11 11.68
N SER A 168 8.39 2.23 11.13
CA SER A 168 9.71 2.40 10.52
C SER A 168 10.28 3.78 10.87
N ARG A 169 11.46 4.06 10.36
CA ARG A 169 12.07 5.39 10.41
C ARG A 169 12.46 5.82 9.00
N ALA A 170 12.09 7.04 8.63
CA ALA A 170 12.56 7.69 7.43
C ALA A 170 13.51 8.80 7.88
N LEU A 171 14.79 8.65 7.56
CA LEU A 171 15.85 9.48 8.14
C LEU A 171 15.81 9.37 9.67
N THR A 172 15.55 10.44 10.38
CA THR A 172 15.40 10.47 11.84
C THR A 172 13.94 10.41 12.30
N ALA A 173 12.98 10.65 11.41
CA ALA A 173 11.56 10.72 11.74
C ALA A 173 10.93 9.32 11.82
N LYS A 174 10.03 9.12 12.80
CA LYS A 174 9.19 7.92 12.90
C LYS A 174 8.11 7.99 11.83
N VAL A 175 7.95 6.90 11.08
CA VAL A 175 6.93 6.76 10.04
C VAL A 175 6.15 5.48 10.21
N TYR A 176 4.96 5.45 9.63
CA TYR A 176 4.05 4.31 9.67
C TYR A 176 3.67 3.92 8.26
N LEU A 177 3.59 2.63 8.01
CA LEU A 177 3.25 2.05 6.73
C LEU A 177 1.95 1.23 6.88
N PRO A 178 0.78 1.86 6.78
CA PRO A 178 -0.51 1.16 6.80
C PRO A 178 -0.62 0.19 5.64
N THR A 179 -0.97 -1.07 5.92
CA THR A 179 -1.04 -2.14 4.93
C THR A 179 -2.38 -2.85 4.98
N ILE A 180 -2.85 -3.36 3.82
CA ILE A 180 -3.94 -4.33 3.72
C ILE A 180 -3.43 -5.55 2.99
N VAL A 181 -3.59 -6.72 3.63
CA VAL A 181 -3.13 -8.01 3.11
C VAL A 181 -4.28 -9.01 3.13
N CYS A 182 -4.43 -9.78 2.05
CA CYS A 182 -5.34 -10.93 2.00
C CYS A 182 -4.56 -12.14 1.48
N GLY A 183 -4.51 -13.20 2.28
CA GLY A 183 -3.69 -14.36 1.98
C GLY A 183 -2.20 -14.00 1.92
N ARG A 184 -1.60 -14.10 0.73
CA ARG A 184 -0.20 -13.72 0.46
C ARG A 184 -0.10 -12.46 -0.42
N VAL A 185 -1.22 -11.77 -0.65
CA VAL A 185 -1.30 -10.62 -1.55
C VAL A 185 -1.39 -9.33 -0.76
N LEU A 186 -0.51 -8.39 -1.03
CA LEU A 186 -0.57 -7.02 -0.51
C LEU A 186 -1.50 -6.21 -1.42
N TRP A 187 -2.62 -5.72 -0.86
CA TRP A 187 -3.64 -4.95 -1.57
C TRP A 187 -3.49 -3.45 -1.42
N HIS A 188 -2.90 -3.01 -0.31
CA HIS A 188 -2.66 -1.61 -0.04
C HIS A 188 -1.38 -1.43 0.75
N LEU A 189 -0.67 -0.38 0.39
CA LEU A 189 0.50 0.11 1.10
C LEU A 189 0.37 1.62 1.20
N GLY A 190 0.24 2.11 2.42
CA GLY A 190 0.22 3.53 2.72
C GLY A 190 1.51 4.01 3.36
N TYR A 191 1.66 5.32 3.43
CA TYR A 191 2.71 6.00 4.16
C TYR A 191 2.11 7.14 4.97
N THR A 192 2.49 7.29 6.22
CA THR A 192 2.10 8.43 7.05
C THR A 192 3.16 8.72 8.12
N GLU A 193 3.36 9.98 8.42
CA GLU A 193 4.28 10.46 9.45
C GLU A 193 3.60 10.54 10.83
N ALA A 194 2.28 10.44 10.87
CA ALA A 194 1.51 10.51 12.10
C ALA A 194 0.78 9.20 12.40
N ALA A 195 0.79 8.77 13.66
CA ALA A 195 0.03 7.64 14.17
C ALA A 195 -1.42 8.02 14.52
N SER A 196 -2.02 8.97 13.83
CA SER A 196 -3.37 9.45 14.13
C SER A 196 -4.43 8.69 13.34
N THR A 197 -5.64 8.60 13.90
CA THR A 197 -6.80 8.03 13.19
C THR A 197 -7.06 8.76 11.88
N ALA A 198 -6.92 10.09 11.82
CA ALA A 198 -7.13 10.87 10.62
C ALA A 198 -6.14 10.48 9.49
N ALA A 199 -4.85 10.37 9.82
CA ALA A 199 -3.81 9.99 8.86
C ALA A 199 -4.01 8.56 8.33
N PHE A 200 -4.36 7.61 9.20
CA PHE A 200 -4.64 6.23 8.80
C PHE A 200 -5.94 6.12 8.01
N THR A 201 -6.99 6.87 8.38
CA THR A 201 -8.24 6.94 7.60
C THR A 201 -7.97 7.45 6.19
N GLN A 202 -7.15 8.49 6.04
CA GLN A 202 -6.76 9.01 4.72
C GLN A 202 -6.02 7.95 3.90
N SER A 203 -5.09 7.23 4.51
CA SER A 203 -4.34 6.15 3.85
C SER A 203 -5.27 5.01 3.40
N TYR A 204 -6.05 4.41 4.31
CA TYR A 204 -6.95 3.30 3.98
C TYR A 204 -8.10 3.70 3.05
N ARG A 205 -8.49 4.98 3.01
CA ARG A 205 -9.47 5.49 2.06
C ARG A 205 -9.04 5.32 0.61
N ALA A 206 -7.75 5.39 0.33
CA ALA A 206 -7.23 5.13 -1.01
C ALA A 206 -7.54 3.70 -1.48
N PHE A 207 -7.45 2.71 -0.59
CA PHE A 207 -7.88 1.35 -0.88
C PHE A 207 -9.39 1.26 -1.10
N GLN A 208 -10.19 1.83 -0.20
CA GLN A 208 -11.65 1.82 -0.30
C GLN A 208 -12.13 2.43 -1.61
N GLN A 209 -11.63 3.61 -1.96
CA GLN A 209 -11.98 4.31 -3.20
C GLN A 209 -11.60 3.50 -4.44
N ALA A 210 -10.39 2.93 -4.46
CA ALA A 210 -9.94 2.10 -5.58
C ALA A 210 -10.78 0.82 -5.71
N ALA A 211 -11.20 0.20 -4.61
CA ALA A 211 -12.07 -0.97 -4.62
C ALA A 211 -13.48 -0.63 -5.14
N LEU A 212 -14.07 0.47 -4.68
CA LEU A 212 -15.38 0.95 -5.14
C LEU A 212 -15.37 1.40 -6.62
N GLN A 213 -14.24 1.89 -7.13
CA GLN A 213 -14.08 2.18 -8.55
C GLN A 213 -14.07 0.91 -9.43
N GLN A 214 -13.55 -0.20 -8.92
CA GLN A 214 -13.56 -1.49 -9.61
C GLN A 214 -14.92 -2.19 -9.50
N ASP A 215 -15.55 -2.11 -8.34
CA ASP A 215 -16.86 -2.69 -8.07
C ASP A 215 -17.64 -1.75 -7.12
N PRO A 216 -18.63 -0.99 -7.63
CA PRO A 216 -19.48 -0.12 -6.80
C PRO A 216 -20.28 -0.87 -5.72
N ALA A 217 -20.50 -2.17 -5.90
CA ALA A 217 -21.17 -3.02 -4.92
C ALA A 217 -20.21 -3.65 -3.88
N TYR A 218 -18.90 -3.35 -3.97
CA TYR A 218 -17.90 -3.91 -3.06
C TYR A 218 -18.24 -3.69 -1.59
N ARG A 219 -18.20 -4.77 -0.81
CA ARG A 219 -18.45 -4.76 0.64
C ARG A 219 -17.45 -5.64 1.34
N VAL A 220 -16.82 -5.08 2.36
CA VAL A 220 -15.95 -5.83 3.28
C VAL A 220 -16.83 -6.56 4.29
N ARG A 221 -16.62 -7.86 4.46
CA ARG A 221 -17.33 -8.70 5.45
C ARG A 221 -16.59 -8.79 6.77
N GLY A 222 -15.25 -8.79 6.73
CA GLY A 222 -14.46 -8.86 7.95
C GLY A 222 -13.03 -8.38 7.80
N MET A 223 -12.50 -7.88 8.89
CA MET A 223 -11.16 -7.31 8.99
C MET A 223 -10.47 -7.83 10.25
N LEU A 224 -9.16 -8.07 10.17
CA LEU A 224 -8.31 -8.37 11.31
C LEU A 224 -7.30 -7.25 11.51
N THR A 225 -7.12 -6.81 12.75
CA THR A 225 -6.07 -5.84 13.13
C THR A 225 -5.24 -6.36 14.30
N ASP A 226 -4.14 -5.71 14.59
CA ASP A 226 -3.35 -5.97 15.81
C ASP A 226 -3.98 -5.34 17.07
N GLY A 227 -5.06 -4.56 16.88
CA GLY A 227 -5.74 -3.79 17.91
C GLY A 227 -5.08 -2.44 18.21
N PHE A 228 -4.28 -1.90 17.29
CA PHE A 228 -3.83 -0.52 17.37
C PHE A 228 -5.01 0.44 17.15
N ASP A 229 -5.22 1.38 18.06
CA ASP A 229 -6.46 2.16 18.13
C ASP A 229 -6.70 3.00 16.85
N SER A 230 -5.65 3.62 16.32
CA SER A 230 -5.77 4.43 15.10
C SER A 230 -6.15 3.59 13.88
N THR A 231 -5.56 2.39 13.70
CA THR A 231 -5.93 1.43 12.65
C THR A 231 -7.38 0.96 12.82
N THR A 232 -7.71 0.54 14.04
CA THR A 232 -9.04 0.01 14.39
C THR A 232 -10.14 1.03 14.15
N SER A 233 -9.96 2.28 14.62
CA SER A 233 -10.92 3.37 14.46
C SER A 233 -11.07 3.79 13.00
N SER A 234 -9.96 3.86 12.26
CA SER A 234 -9.97 4.19 10.83
C SER A 234 -10.78 3.18 10.02
N LEU A 235 -10.57 1.88 10.28
CA LEU A 235 -11.27 0.82 9.56
C LEU A 235 -12.76 0.75 9.92
N ARG A 236 -13.13 1.00 11.17
CA ARG A 236 -14.55 1.10 11.58
C ARG A 236 -15.25 2.26 10.86
N THR A 237 -14.57 3.40 10.71
CA THR A 237 -15.09 4.55 9.99
C THR A 237 -15.30 4.26 8.50
N LEU A 238 -14.35 3.56 7.87
CA LEU A 238 -14.40 3.29 6.42
C LEU A 238 -15.30 2.10 6.07
N PHE A 239 -15.39 1.09 6.95
CA PHE A 239 -16.13 -0.14 6.71
C PHE A 239 -17.06 -0.48 7.90
N PRO A 240 -18.07 0.35 8.18
CA PRO A 240 -18.89 0.23 9.39
C PRO A 240 -19.70 -1.08 9.48
N GLY A 241 -20.01 -1.70 8.33
CA GLY A 241 -20.73 -2.98 8.28
C GLY A 241 -19.84 -4.23 8.41
N ALA A 242 -18.51 -4.07 8.45
CA ALA A 242 -17.60 -5.20 8.51
C ALA A 242 -17.36 -5.67 9.95
N ARG A 243 -17.24 -6.99 10.14
CA ARG A 243 -16.82 -7.57 11.42
C ARG A 243 -15.33 -7.27 11.65
N LEU A 244 -15.00 -6.72 12.79
CA LEU A 244 -13.62 -6.42 13.17
C LEU A 244 -13.13 -7.44 14.19
N GLY A 245 -12.06 -8.15 13.85
CA GLY A 245 -11.40 -9.10 14.72
C GLY A 245 -9.97 -8.69 15.11
N ASN A 246 -9.45 -9.30 16.16
CA ASN A 246 -8.08 -9.11 16.60
C ASN A 246 -7.16 -10.21 16.07
N CYS A 247 -5.95 -9.84 15.64
CA CYS A 247 -4.93 -10.78 15.18
C CYS A 247 -4.42 -11.63 16.35
N LEU A 248 -4.65 -12.94 16.29
CA LEU A 248 -4.23 -13.89 17.31
C LEU A 248 -2.70 -13.91 17.51
N ARG A 249 -1.92 -13.72 16.45
CA ARG A 249 -0.46 -13.64 16.52
C ARG A 249 0.01 -12.44 17.37
N HIS A 250 -0.62 -11.29 17.16
CA HIS A 250 -0.32 -10.10 17.96
C HIS A 250 -0.76 -10.28 19.42
N ALA A 251 -1.88 -10.95 19.68
CA ALA A 251 -2.30 -11.33 21.02
C ALA A 251 -1.23 -12.17 21.71
N ILE A 252 -0.71 -13.23 21.07
CA ILE A 252 0.37 -14.06 21.60
C ILE A 252 1.61 -13.24 21.92
N ASN A 253 1.97 -12.31 21.06
CA ASN A 253 3.15 -11.46 21.25
C ASN A 253 2.95 -10.40 22.35
N LYS A 254 1.73 -9.95 22.58
CA LYS A 254 1.40 -8.96 23.62
C LYS A 254 1.24 -9.58 25.03
N LEU A 255 1.01 -10.89 25.12
CA LEU A 255 0.85 -11.59 26.42
C LEU A 255 2.04 -11.40 27.37
N PRO A 256 3.32 -11.51 26.96
CA PRO A 256 4.45 -11.30 27.86
C PRO A 256 4.47 -9.94 28.57
N ALA A 257 3.99 -8.88 27.88
CA ALA A 257 3.88 -7.55 28.46
C ALA A 257 2.76 -7.43 29.52
N LYS A 258 1.82 -8.37 29.54
CA LYS A 258 0.76 -8.46 30.55
C LYS A 258 1.18 -9.26 31.77
N LEU A 259 2.28 -10.02 31.64
CA LEU A 259 2.86 -10.85 32.70
C LEU A 259 4.06 -10.12 33.32
N VAL A 260 3.81 -9.32 34.36
CA VAL A 260 4.81 -8.47 35.01
C VAL A 260 5.41 -9.18 36.23
N ALA A 261 6.70 -8.93 36.51
CA ALA A 261 7.43 -9.46 37.64
C ALA A 261 7.48 -11.01 37.72
N ILE A 262 7.47 -11.69 36.58
CA ILE A 262 7.52 -13.14 36.50
C ILE A 262 8.87 -13.57 35.90
N ALA A 263 9.46 -14.64 36.45
CA ALA A 263 10.67 -15.24 35.92
C ALA A 263 10.54 -15.62 34.44
N SER A 264 11.61 -15.40 33.67
CA SER A 264 11.61 -15.62 32.20
C SER A 264 11.17 -17.03 31.78
N PRO A 265 11.56 -18.13 32.44
CA PRO A 265 11.10 -19.48 32.08
C PRO A 265 9.59 -19.64 32.23
N VAL A 266 8.99 -19.17 33.30
CA VAL A 266 7.54 -19.23 33.53
C VAL A 266 6.78 -18.43 32.49
N ARG A 267 7.25 -17.22 32.15
CA ARG A 267 6.67 -16.37 31.13
C ARG A 267 6.72 -17.03 29.74
N LYS A 268 7.85 -17.69 29.39
CA LYS A 268 7.98 -18.46 28.15
C LYS A 268 7.00 -19.65 28.11
N ALA A 269 6.87 -20.37 29.22
CA ALA A 269 5.93 -21.51 29.32
C ALA A 269 4.47 -21.05 29.14
N LEU A 270 4.03 -19.99 29.83
CA LEU A 270 2.69 -19.43 29.67
C LEU A 270 2.42 -18.94 28.25
N ARG A 271 3.41 -18.28 27.62
CA ARG A 271 3.29 -17.87 26.19
C ARG A 271 3.11 -19.07 25.26
N SER A 272 3.89 -20.14 25.46
CA SER A 272 3.79 -21.37 24.66
C SER A 272 2.43 -22.04 24.83
N GLN A 273 1.92 -22.13 26.07
CA GLN A 273 0.59 -22.67 26.35
C GLN A 273 -0.52 -21.85 25.68
N PHE A 274 -0.43 -20.52 25.73
CA PHE A 274 -1.38 -19.64 25.06
C PHE A 274 -1.33 -19.81 23.54
N HIS A 275 -0.14 -19.91 22.96
CA HIS A 275 0.05 -20.22 21.54
C HIS A 275 -0.62 -21.54 21.16
N THR A 276 -0.40 -22.62 21.95
CA THR A 276 -1.00 -23.94 21.71
C THR A 276 -2.53 -23.86 21.78
N LEU A 277 -3.08 -23.15 22.77
CA LEU A 277 -4.51 -22.93 22.91
C LEU A 277 -5.12 -22.30 21.67
N LEU A 278 -4.52 -21.21 21.17
CA LEU A 278 -5.00 -20.47 20.00
C LEU A 278 -4.78 -21.26 18.68
N SER A 279 -3.66 -21.99 18.56
CA SER A 279 -3.38 -22.82 17.39
C SER A 279 -4.40 -23.97 17.25
N ARG A 280 -4.75 -24.62 18.38
CA ARG A 280 -5.81 -25.65 18.41
C ARG A 280 -7.18 -25.06 18.08
N ALA A 281 -7.46 -23.83 18.50
CA ALA A 281 -8.69 -23.13 18.15
C ALA A 281 -8.77 -22.88 16.63
N ARG A 282 -7.65 -22.56 15.98
CA ARG A 282 -7.57 -22.32 14.53
C ARG A 282 -7.73 -23.59 13.69
N GLN A 283 -7.19 -24.71 14.14
CA GLN A 283 -7.20 -25.99 13.39
C GLN A 283 -8.57 -26.66 13.32
N ARG A 284 -9.44 -26.41 14.30
CA ARG A 284 -10.79 -26.95 14.33
C ARG A 284 -11.75 -25.97 13.68
N GLN A 285 -12.10 -26.20 12.42
CA GLN A 285 -13.21 -25.50 11.76
C GLN A 285 -14.45 -25.61 12.66
N GLY A 286 -14.94 -24.46 13.16
CA GLY A 286 -16.14 -24.39 13.99
C GLY A 286 -15.92 -24.45 15.51
N LEU A 287 -14.77 -24.06 16.03
CA LEU A 287 -14.66 -23.82 17.47
C LEU A 287 -15.67 -22.73 17.86
N ARG A 288 -16.76 -23.16 18.51
CA ARG A 288 -17.79 -22.23 18.97
C ARG A 288 -17.14 -21.19 19.88
N VAL A 289 -17.50 -19.93 19.74
CA VAL A 289 -17.01 -18.78 20.56
C VAL A 289 -17.08 -19.10 22.07
N PHE A 290 -18.10 -19.85 22.47
CA PHE A 290 -18.26 -20.36 23.85
C PHE A 290 -17.09 -21.25 24.30
N ALA A 291 -16.67 -22.22 23.48
CA ALA A 291 -15.57 -23.12 23.82
C ALA A 291 -14.21 -22.39 23.87
N LEU A 292 -14.00 -21.38 23.02
CA LEU A 292 -12.83 -20.52 23.13
C LEU A 292 -12.86 -19.71 24.43
N GLY A 293 -14.01 -19.14 24.78
CA GLY A 293 -14.20 -18.39 26.03
C GLY A 293 -13.91 -19.24 27.28
N GLN A 294 -14.36 -20.50 27.32
CA GLN A 294 -14.03 -21.43 28.41
C GLN A 294 -12.53 -21.67 28.51
N ARG A 295 -11.87 -21.96 27.38
CA ARG A 295 -10.42 -22.20 27.37
C ARG A 295 -9.60 -20.99 27.78
N LEU A 296 -10.04 -19.79 27.43
CA LEU A 296 -9.42 -18.55 27.88
C LEU A 296 -9.59 -18.37 29.39
N ARG A 297 -10.75 -18.68 29.97
CA ARG A 297 -10.94 -18.68 31.44
C ARG A 297 -9.99 -19.63 32.13
N HIS A 298 -9.92 -20.90 31.71
CA HIS A 298 -8.96 -21.87 32.25
C HIS A 298 -7.51 -21.44 32.10
N PHE A 299 -7.19 -20.67 31.04
CA PHE A 299 -5.86 -20.10 30.91
C PHE A 299 -5.61 -19.00 31.93
N VAL A 300 -6.59 -18.15 32.24
CA VAL A 300 -6.51 -17.14 33.32
C VAL A 300 -6.30 -17.80 34.68
N ASP A 301 -7.09 -18.85 34.99
CA ASP A 301 -6.95 -19.62 36.23
C ASP A 301 -5.52 -20.16 36.39
N ARG A 302 -4.95 -20.68 35.30
CA ARG A 302 -3.57 -21.16 35.27
C ARG A 302 -2.55 -20.05 35.46
N VAL A 303 -2.75 -18.89 34.84
CA VAL A 303 -1.91 -17.70 35.04
C VAL A 303 -1.96 -17.30 36.52
N THR A 304 -3.15 -17.29 37.13
CA THR A 304 -3.34 -16.96 38.54
C THR A 304 -2.57 -17.93 39.44
N ALA A 305 -2.72 -19.24 39.20
CA ALA A 305 -2.04 -20.28 39.98
C ALA A 305 -0.51 -20.25 39.82
N THR A 306 0.01 -19.92 38.63
CA THR A 306 1.45 -20.00 38.33
C THR A 306 2.19 -18.68 38.57
N ALA A 307 1.50 -17.55 38.38
CA ALA A 307 2.10 -16.21 38.30
C ALA A 307 1.48 -15.21 39.32
N GLY A 308 0.54 -15.68 40.12
CA GLY A 308 -0.15 -14.89 41.14
C GLY A 308 -1.40 -14.15 40.66
N PRO A 309 -2.29 -13.77 41.61
CA PRO A 309 -3.60 -13.20 41.32
C PRO A 309 -3.53 -11.90 40.51
N ALA A 310 -2.61 -11.00 40.80
CA ALA A 310 -2.46 -9.74 40.10
C ALA A 310 -2.18 -9.91 38.59
N ASN A 311 -1.46 -10.96 38.18
CA ASN A 311 -1.22 -11.29 36.80
C ASN A 311 -2.45 -11.95 36.16
N GLY A 312 -3.17 -12.79 36.91
CA GLY A 312 -4.46 -13.37 36.48
C GLY A 312 -5.47 -12.30 36.15
N GLU A 313 -5.71 -11.36 37.06
CA GLU A 313 -6.64 -10.24 36.87
C GLU A 313 -6.24 -9.37 35.64
N ARG A 314 -4.95 -9.09 35.47
CA ARG A 314 -4.45 -8.30 34.32
C ARG A 314 -4.71 -8.98 32.97
N VAL A 315 -4.49 -10.30 32.93
CA VAL A 315 -4.76 -11.10 31.71
C VAL A 315 -6.27 -11.23 31.48
N GLN A 316 -7.07 -11.41 32.53
CA GLN A 316 -8.53 -11.46 32.44
C GLN A 316 -9.10 -10.14 31.89
N ARG A 317 -8.68 -9.00 32.44
CA ARG A 317 -9.09 -7.67 31.95
C ARG A 317 -8.73 -7.48 30.49
N TRP A 318 -7.51 -7.83 30.11
CA TRP A 318 -7.06 -7.76 28.73
C TRP A 318 -7.89 -8.66 27.80
N PHE A 319 -8.32 -9.87 28.21
CA PHE A 319 -9.20 -10.70 27.42
C PHE A 319 -10.59 -10.07 27.28
N GLN A 320 -11.14 -9.51 28.34
CA GLN A 320 -12.43 -8.80 28.30
C GLN A 320 -12.42 -7.65 27.30
N GLU A 321 -11.36 -6.83 27.30
CA GLU A 321 -11.15 -5.74 26.34
C GLU A 321 -11.09 -6.22 24.88
N LYS A 322 -10.60 -7.43 24.66
CA LYS A 322 -10.41 -8.02 23.31
C LYS A 322 -11.52 -8.99 22.91
N GLN A 323 -12.39 -9.37 23.81
CA GLN A 323 -13.39 -10.43 23.59
C GLN A 323 -14.36 -10.11 22.41
N ALA A 324 -14.72 -8.85 22.21
CA ALA A 324 -15.56 -8.40 21.11
C ALA A 324 -14.90 -8.59 19.72
N GLY A 325 -13.59 -8.80 19.67
CA GLY A 325 -12.82 -8.96 18.42
C GLY A 325 -12.23 -10.37 18.24
N TRP A 326 -12.60 -11.33 19.07
CA TRP A 326 -12.23 -12.75 18.97
C TRP A 326 -13.51 -13.61 18.86
#